data_12200f3cce3f643bbd8029569a256ca5
#
_entry.id   12200f3cce3f643bbd8029569a256ca5
#
_cell.length_a   1.000
_cell.length_b   1.000
_cell.length_c   1.000
_cell.angle_alpha   90.00
_cell.angle_beta   90.00
_cell.angle_gamma   90.00
#
_symmetry.space_group_name_H-M   'P 1'
#
loop_
_entity.id
_entity.type
_entity.pdbx_description
1 polymer ?
#
loop_
_entity_poly.entity_id
_entity_poly.type
_entity_poly.pdbx_seq_one_letter_code
_entity_poly.pdbx_strand_id
1 'polypeptide(L)'
;MGRREENRGPERASESEEIDRTLEQIMANQKQEKKKRPGKKKWILAAGILGLGILGIKMVSTGGSQTPVVAVIPLEKQDIQEKLSISGPVSGTDSVDVVSNIHAEILQMNVKEGDKVAKGQVLAVLDRTELEREVNIARNAYEQAVANKEAQDKEAALGYEKAVQDFQKASTDHDRNSQLFAAGDISQADMEQSANALNDTRRAMEKYTVENGRGVSDRSYGLQVENAAYELEKKQEELEKTEIKSEIDGTVVRVNSKVGQFADKVEDDKPIFSIENLDQLELEVKISEFSIGKVKEGQKALIGADILNDKKEEGEVIKISPTGEEKGGGSTERVIPTIIRVNTPDTKLMAGITARAELLVRESKDAFAVPVSAVFDSGEVSYIEIVENGKICWIPVTIGADGETKVEILPADGTVLQEGMAVVTSPDPGLTEGMEVMVSGSQEGR
;
A
#
# COMPACT_ATOMS: atom_id res chain seq x y z
N MET A 1 -3.93 23.16 49.75
CA MET A 1 -4.19 22.06 50.72
C MET A 1 -5.32 21.21 50.19
N GLY A 2 -5.10 19.92 49.98
CA GLY A 2 -6.12 18.95 49.49
C GLY A 2 -5.53 17.94 48.51
N ARG A 3 -4.77 16.96 49.04
CA ARG A 3 -4.34 15.75 48.31
C ARG A 3 -5.57 14.92 47.98
N ARG A 4 -5.71 14.47 46.72
CA ARG A 4 -6.53 13.31 46.36
C ARG A 4 -5.62 12.11 46.14
N GLU A 5 -5.78 11.12 46.95
CA GLU A 5 -5.18 9.80 46.87
C GLU A 5 -5.85 9.03 45.73
N GLU A 6 -5.05 8.50 44.81
CA GLU A 6 -5.45 7.55 43.78
C GLU A 6 -5.46 6.14 44.33
N ASN A 7 -6.63 5.54 44.39
CA ASN A 7 -6.89 4.17 44.81
C ASN A 7 -6.54 3.21 43.66
N ARG A 8 -5.38 2.54 43.74
CA ARG A 8 -5.01 1.43 42.84
C ARG A 8 -5.42 0.12 43.51
N GLY A 9 -6.36 -0.59 42.90
CA GLY A 9 -6.90 -1.87 43.36
C GLY A 9 -5.89 -3.04 43.31
N PRO A 10 -6.17 -4.15 44.02
CA PRO A 10 -5.23 -5.22 44.36
C PRO A 10 -5.16 -6.39 43.35
N GLU A 11 -5.38 -6.20 42.06
CA GLU A 11 -5.46 -7.31 41.08
C GLU A 11 -4.14 -7.69 40.39
N ARG A 12 -3.07 -6.91 40.53
CA ARG A 12 -1.75 -7.24 39.92
C ARG A 12 -0.76 -7.97 40.84
N ALA A 13 -1.09 -8.17 42.10
CA ALA A 13 -0.21 -8.87 43.05
C ALA A 13 -0.40 -10.41 43.02
N SER A 14 -1.50 -10.94 42.49
CA SER A 14 -1.78 -12.37 42.48
C SER A 14 -1.15 -13.14 41.33
N GLU A 15 -0.96 -12.51 40.16
CA GLU A 15 -0.34 -13.17 38.99
C GLU A 15 1.18 -13.36 39.10
N SER A 16 1.90 -12.45 39.78
CA SER A 16 3.34 -12.58 39.98
C SER A 16 3.71 -13.65 40.99
N GLU A 17 2.86 -13.88 42.04
CA GLU A 17 3.09 -14.95 43.04
C GLU A 17 2.77 -16.36 42.48
N GLU A 18 1.89 -16.47 41.49
CA GLU A 18 1.56 -17.75 40.85
C GLU A 18 2.62 -18.21 39.88
N ILE A 19 3.25 -17.26 39.19
CA ILE A 19 4.38 -17.50 38.26
C ILE A 19 5.64 -17.93 39.06
N ASP A 20 5.92 -17.30 40.19
CA ASP A 20 7.05 -17.68 41.05
C ASP A 20 6.90 -19.08 41.66
N ARG A 21 5.69 -19.48 42.08
CA ARG A 21 5.43 -20.83 42.56
C ARG A 21 5.56 -21.92 41.51
N THR A 22 5.20 -21.63 40.27
CA THR A 22 5.38 -22.57 39.13
C THR A 22 6.84 -22.71 38.74
N LEU A 23 7.62 -21.66 38.78
CA LEU A 23 9.07 -21.71 38.54
C LEU A 23 9.84 -22.47 39.64
N GLU A 24 9.46 -22.31 40.91
CA GLU A 24 10.04 -23.10 42.01
C GLU A 24 9.71 -24.59 41.91
N GLN A 25 8.50 -24.98 41.50
CA GLN A 25 8.14 -26.37 41.27
C GLN A 25 8.87 -27.03 40.10
N ILE A 26 9.13 -26.29 39.01
CA ILE A 26 9.92 -26.78 37.86
C ILE A 26 11.39 -26.96 38.27
N MET A 27 11.95 -26.03 39.06
CA MET A 27 13.34 -26.12 39.52
C MET A 27 13.55 -27.21 40.60
N ALA A 28 12.55 -27.50 41.42
CA ALA A 28 12.58 -28.59 42.38
C ALA A 28 12.55 -29.98 41.72
N ASN A 29 11.79 -30.15 40.63
CA ASN A 29 11.72 -31.39 39.86
C ASN A 29 12.99 -31.70 39.10
N GLN A 30 13.74 -30.71 38.60
CA GLN A 30 15.04 -30.93 37.97
C GLN A 30 16.17 -31.32 38.95
N LYS A 31 16.01 -31.05 40.25
CA LYS A 31 16.98 -31.39 41.27
C LYS A 31 16.85 -32.82 41.78
N GLN A 32 15.76 -33.52 41.55
CA GLN A 32 15.54 -34.92 41.98
C GLN A 32 16.07 -35.97 41.00
N GLU A 33 16.34 -35.65 39.72
CA GLU A 33 16.87 -36.64 38.75
C GLU A 33 18.39 -36.84 38.80
N LYS A 34 19.16 -36.10 39.63
CA LYS A 34 20.63 -36.20 39.71
C LYS A 34 21.20 -37.01 40.88
N LYS A 35 20.39 -37.84 41.57
CA LYS A 35 20.91 -38.68 42.67
C LYS A 35 20.49 -40.14 42.58
N LYS A 36 21.00 -40.89 41.61
CA LYS A 36 21.18 -42.35 41.75
C LYS A 36 22.43 -42.79 40.97
N ARG A 37 23.60 -42.78 41.64
CA ARG A 37 24.80 -43.52 41.19
C ARG A 37 24.78 -44.91 41.85
N PRO A 38 24.78 -46.02 41.13
CA PRO A 38 24.89 -47.35 41.68
C PRO A 38 26.35 -47.64 42.09
N GLY A 39 26.50 -48.36 43.19
CA GLY A 39 27.76 -48.61 43.88
C GLY A 39 28.75 -49.49 43.13
N LYS A 40 30.04 -49.29 43.48
CA LYS A 40 31.26 -49.83 42.86
C LYS A 40 31.46 -51.34 42.91
N LYS A 41 30.54 -52.20 43.28
CA LYS A 41 30.70 -53.66 43.42
C LYS A 41 30.24 -54.51 42.24
N LYS A 42 29.68 -53.95 41.18
CA LYS A 42 29.24 -54.71 39.99
C LYS A 42 30.19 -54.55 38.77
N TRP A 43 31.27 -53.79 38.90
CA TRP A 43 32.21 -53.56 37.80
C TRP A 43 33.33 -54.63 37.66
N ILE A 44 33.56 -55.46 38.70
CA ILE A 44 34.63 -56.51 38.66
C ILE A 44 34.19 -57.77 37.95
N LEU A 45 32.88 -58.03 37.86
CA LEU A 45 32.36 -59.18 37.08
C LEU A 45 32.13 -58.88 35.58
N ALA A 46 31.98 -57.62 35.21
CA ALA A 46 31.83 -57.19 33.81
C ALA A 46 33.17 -57.14 33.04
N ALA A 47 34.31 -56.89 33.74
CA ALA A 47 35.64 -56.85 33.13
C ALA A 47 36.16 -58.23 32.71
N GLY A 48 35.72 -59.33 33.37
CA GLY A 48 36.12 -60.71 33.04
C GLY A 48 35.44 -61.27 31.79
N ILE A 49 34.24 -60.83 31.48
CA ILE A 49 33.46 -61.29 30.30
C ILE A 49 33.82 -60.45 29.06
N LEU A 50 34.26 -59.21 29.23
CA LEU A 50 34.75 -58.37 28.12
C LEU A 50 36.12 -58.80 27.57
N GLY A 51 36.99 -59.43 28.44
CA GLY A 51 38.31 -59.88 28.06
C GLY A 51 38.27 -61.18 27.17
N LEU A 52 37.27 -62.01 27.34
CA LEU A 52 37.07 -63.24 26.50
C LEU A 52 36.30 -62.96 25.21
N GLY A 53 35.47 -61.87 25.18
CA GLY A 53 34.80 -61.44 23.98
C GLY A 53 35.71 -60.76 22.95
N ILE A 54 36.77 -60.11 23.39
CA ILE A 54 37.73 -59.38 22.51
C ILE A 54 38.73 -60.36 21.83
N LEU A 55 39.00 -61.54 22.40
CA LEU A 55 39.82 -62.55 21.76
C LEU A 55 39.06 -63.43 20.75
N GLY A 56 37.71 -63.49 20.82
CA GLY A 56 36.86 -64.19 19.86
C GLY A 56 36.47 -63.37 18.62
N ILE A 57 36.54 -62.03 18.71
CA ILE A 57 36.11 -61.13 17.61
C ILE A 57 37.29 -60.81 16.65
N LYS A 58 38.53 -61.20 16.98
CA LYS A 58 39.67 -60.98 16.05
C LYS A 58 39.84 -62.05 14.99
N MET A 59 38.93 -63.03 14.85
CA MET A 59 39.09 -64.08 13.87
C MET A 59 37.95 -64.21 12.84
N VAL A 60 37.02 -63.22 12.80
CA VAL A 60 36.00 -63.16 11.71
C VAL A 60 35.84 -61.68 11.30
N SER A 61 36.89 -61.04 10.86
CA SER A 61 36.78 -59.90 9.94
C SER A 61 37.57 -60.20 8.69
N THR A 62 37.16 -61.20 7.97
CA THR A 62 37.30 -61.17 6.51
C THR A 62 36.38 -60.03 6.05
N GLY A 63 36.96 -58.87 5.86
CA GLY A 63 36.30 -57.74 5.25
C GLY A 63 35.89 -58.07 3.83
N GLY A 64 34.64 -58.50 3.67
CA GLY A 64 33.94 -58.26 2.44
C GLY A 64 33.58 -56.78 2.44
N SER A 65 34.27 -55.99 1.66
CA SER A 65 33.80 -54.67 1.28
C SER A 65 32.45 -54.83 0.62
N GLN A 66 31.37 -54.62 1.40
CA GLN A 66 30.03 -54.56 0.77
C GLN A 66 30.08 -53.29 -0.11
N THR A 67 30.16 -53.53 -1.42
CA THR A 67 30.00 -52.45 -2.39
C THR A 67 28.69 -51.76 -2.11
N PRO A 68 28.67 -50.45 -1.84
CA PRO A 68 27.42 -49.70 -1.60
C PRO A 68 26.43 -49.91 -2.77
N VAL A 69 25.17 -50.09 -2.44
CA VAL A 69 24.10 -50.21 -3.46
C VAL A 69 23.48 -48.84 -3.61
N VAL A 70 23.54 -48.29 -4.82
CA VAL A 70 22.95 -46.95 -5.13
C VAL A 70 21.75 -47.09 -6.06
N ALA A 71 20.72 -46.31 -5.81
CA ALA A 71 19.57 -46.19 -6.71
C ALA A 71 19.92 -45.18 -7.81
N VAL A 72 19.69 -45.58 -9.07
CA VAL A 72 19.95 -44.71 -10.22
C VAL A 72 18.71 -44.58 -11.10
N ILE A 73 18.65 -43.45 -11.79
CA ILE A 73 17.70 -43.18 -12.87
C ILE A 73 18.47 -42.86 -14.16
N PRO A 74 17.93 -43.19 -15.34
CA PRO A 74 18.51 -42.72 -16.58
C PRO A 74 18.34 -41.19 -16.67
N LEU A 75 19.39 -40.50 -17.11
CA LEU A 75 19.33 -39.08 -17.45
C LEU A 75 18.49 -38.92 -18.72
N GLU A 76 17.40 -38.16 -18.59
CA GLU A 76 16.47 -37.92 -19.69
C GLU A 76 16.32 -36.43 -19.93
N LYS A 77 15.97 -36.09 -21.16
CA LYS A 77 15.58 -34.76 -21.53
C LYS A 77 14.08 -34.57 -21.36
N GLN A 78 13.69 -33.45 -20.76
CA GLN A 78 12.28 -33.08 -20.59
C GLN A 78 12.12 -31.56 -20.51
N ASP A 79 10.89 -31.12 -20.70
CA ASP A 79 10.55 -29.72 -20.51
C ASP A 79 10.44 -29.43 -19.01
N ILE A 80 11.14 -28.39 -18.55
CA ILE A 80 11.12 -27.93 -17.15
C ILE A 80 10.56 -26.52 -17.13
N GLN A 81 9.61 -26.30 -16.23
CA GLN A 81 9.02 -25.01 -15.95
C GLN A 81 9.34 -24.59 -14.53
N GLU A 82 10.07 -23.49 -14.38
CA GLU A 82 10.26 -22.83 -13.11
C GLU A 82 9.08 -21.91 -12.85
N LYS A 83 8.35 -22.14 -11.77
CA LYS A 83 7.16 -21.38 -11.38
C LYS A 83 7.38 -20.72 -10.04
N LEU A 84 7.07 -19.42 -9.97
CA LEU A 84 7.01 -18.69 -8.71
C LEU A 84 5.56 -18.69 -8.23
N SER A 85 5.32 -19.32 -7.08
CA SER A 85 3.99 -19.36 -6.45
C SER A 85 3.91 -18.37 -5.31
N ILE A 86 2.98 -17.43 -5.40
CA ILE A 86 2.76 -16.34 -4.44
C ILE A 86 1.27 -16.15 -4.22
N SER A 87 0.90 -15.72 -2.99
CA SER A 87 -0.50 -15.48 -2.64
C SER A 87 -0.72 -14.02 -2.26
N GLY A 88 -1.91 -13.52 -2.55
CA GLY A 88 -2.31 -12.17 -2.20
C GLY A 88 -3.83 -12.00 -2.19
N PRO A 89 -4.33 -10.86 -1.69
CA PRO A 89 -5.75 -10.53 -1.77
C PRO A 89 -6.15 -10.17 -3.20
N VAL A 90 -7.37 -10.57 -3.56
CA VAL A 90 -8.06 -10.11 -4.76
C VAL A 90 -8.80 -8.82 -4.43
N SER A 91 -8.68 -7.81 -5.26
CA SER A 91 -9.37 -6.50 -5.14
C SER A 91 -9.94 -6.05 -6.48
N GLY A 92 -10.81 -5.06 -6.47
CA GLY A 92 -11.18 -4.33 -7.67
C GLY A 92 -10.05 -3.43 -8.16
N THR A 93 -10.18 -2.89 -9.37
CA THR A 93 -9.16 -2.02 -9.97
C THR A 93 -9.08 -0.65 -9.33
N ASP A 94 -10.23 -0.09 -8.97
CA ASP A 94 -10.36 1.19 -8.29
C ASP A 94 -11.16 0.98 -7.00
N SER A 95 -10.71 1.57 -5.92
CA SER A 95 -11.40 1.52 -4.63
C SER A 95 -11.45 2.92 -4.03
N VAL A 96 -12.61 3.34 -3.56
CA VAL A 96 -12.81 4.62 -2.89
C VAL A 96 -13.60 4.42 -1.61
N ASP A 97 -13.06 4.95 -0.53
CA ASP A 97 -13.71 5.03 0.76
C ASP A 97 -14.40 6.40 0.90
N VAL A 98 -15.73 6.38 0.91
CA VAL A 98 -16.57 7.57 1.01
C VAL A 98 -16.78 7.92 2.48
N VAL A 99 -16.24 9.06 2.87
CA VAL A 99 -16.34 9.63 4.22
C VAL A 99 -17.06 10.98 4.18
N SER A 100 -17.61 11.42 5.30
CA SER A 100 -18.16 12.76 5.45
C SER A 100 -17.55 13.44 6.68
N ASN A 101 -17.23 14.73 6.51
CA ASN A 101 -16.84 15.62 7.61
C ASN A 101 -17.97 16.54 8.06
N ILE A 102 -19.17 16.36 7.51
CA ILE A 102 -20.36 17.14 7.87
C ILE A 102 -21.03 16.50 9.07
N HIS A 103 -21.18 17.28 10.14
CA HIS A 103 -21.92 16.86 11.32
C HIS A 103 -23.43 17.00 11.09
N ALA A 104 -24.00 16.03 10.39
CA ALA A 104 -25.43 15.97 10.10
C ALA A 104 -25.92 14.52 10.12
N GLU A 105 -27.21 14.35 10.45
CA GLU A 105 -27.88 13.05 10.49
C GLU A 105 -28.14 12.53 9.07
N ILE A 106 -27.94 11.24 8.85
CA ILE A 106 -28.29 10.58 7.58
C ILE A 106 -29.81 10.38 7.55
N LEU A 107 -30.48 11.12 6.69
CA LEU A 107 -31.94 11.01 6.50
C LEU A 107 -32.33 9.88 5.55
N GLN A 108 -31.53 9.64 4.52
CA GLN A 108 -31.85 8.66 3.49
C GLN A 108 -30.56 7.98 2.99
N MET A 109 -30.67 6.68 2.79
CA MET A 109 -29.67 5.87 2.10
C MET A 109 -30.29 5.28 0.84
N ASN A 110 -29.70 5.58 -0.32
CA ASN A 110 -30.26 5.23 -1.63
C ASN A 110 -29.69 3.92 -2.17
N VAL A 111 -28.65 3.38 -1.52
CA VAL A 111 -27.91 2.21 -1.98
C VAL A 111 -27.68 1.21 -0.85
N LYS A 112 -27.45 -0.04 -1.22
CA LYS A 112 -27.11 -1.16 -0.32
C LYS A 112 -25.83 -1.84 -0.78
N GLU A 113 -25.27 -2.68 0.07
CA GLU A 113 -24.16 -3.56 -0.33
C GLU A 113 -24.56 -4.43 -1.52
N GLY A 114 -23.69 -4.49 -2.52
CA GLY A 114 -23.91 -5.19 -3.79
C GLY A 114 -24.53 -4.34 -4.92
N ASP A 115 -25.01 -3.12 -4.65
CA ASP A 115 -25.57 -2.26 -5.69
C ASP A 115 -24.48 -1.66 -6.57
N LYS A 116 -24.71 -1.64 -7.89
CA LYS A 116 -23.85 -0.93 -8.84
C LYS A 116 -24.21 0.55 -8.84
N VAL A 117 -23.19 1.39 -8.79
CA VAL A 117 -23.32 2.85 -8.76
C VAL A 117 -22.45 3.49 -9.83
N ALA A 118 -22.92 4.61 -10.36
CA ALA A 118 -22.18 5.43 -11.30
C ALA A 118 -21.49 6.60 -10.57
N LYS A 119 -20.41 7.11 -11.13
CA LYS A 119 -19.76 8.33 -10.67
C LYS A 119 -20.74 9.50 -10.61
N GLY A 120 -20.79 10.20 -9.47
CA GLY A 120 -21.74 11.30 -9.22
C GLY A 120 -23.11 10.86 -8.74
N GLN A 121 -23.40 9.56 -8.67
CA GLN A 121 -24.66 9.05 -8.12
C GLN A 121 -24.77 9.34 -6.63
N VAL A 122 -25.93 9.84 -6.18
CA VAL A 122 -26.21 10.12 -4.76
C VAL A 122 -26.42 8.81 -4.00
N LEU A 123 -25.55 8.55 -3.04
CA LEU A 123 -25.56 7.37 -2.19
C LEU A 123 -26.37 7.55 -0.92
N ALA A 124 -26.23 8.73 -0.30
CA ALA A 124 -26.97 9.11 0.89
C ALA A 124 -27.27 10.60 0.91
N VAL A 125 -28.30 10.98 1.65
CA VAL A 125 -28.70 12.38 1.86
C VAL A 125 -28.67 12.65 3.36
N LEU A 126 -27.94 13.71 3.75
CA LEU A 126 -27.87 14.20 5.13
C LEU A 126 -28.95 15.24 5.40
N ASP A 127 -29.21 15.51 6.68
CA ASP A 127 -30.06 16.65 7.08
C ASP A 127 -29.35 17.96 6.69
N ARG A 128 -29.99 18.71 5.82
CA ARG A 128 -29.49 19.95 5.24
C ARG A 128 -30.14 21.20 5.81
N THR A 129 -31.11 21.04 6.71
CA THR A 129 -31.95 22.13 7.21
C THR A 129 -31.12 23.27 7.83
N GLU A 130 -30.13 22.95 8.65
CA GLU A 130 -29.25 23.95 9.28
C GLU A 130 -28.33 24.61 8.26
N LEU A 131 -27.73 23.86 7.35
CA LEU A 131 -26.85 24.39 6.31
C LEU A 131 -27.60 25.25 5.29
N GLU A 132 -28.84 24.90 4.92
CA GLU A 132 -29.70 25.77 4.10
C GLU A 132 -29.96 27.13 4.77
N ARG A 133 -30.16 27.10 6.10
CA ARG A 133 -30.34 28.35 6.86
C ARG A 133 -29.05 29.18 6.86
N GLU A 134 -27.90 28.54 7.05
CA GLU A 134 -26.60 29.22 7.01
C GLU A 134 -26.30 29.83 5.63
N VAL A 135 -26.59 29.11 4.54
CA VAL A 135 -26.48 29.63 3.17
C VAL A 135 -27.35 30.85 2.98
N ASN A 136 -28.60 30.85 3.50
CA ASN A 136 -29.49 32.01 3.40
C ASN A 136 -28.96 33.19 4.20
N ILE A 137 -28.37 32.97 5.39
CA ILE A 137 -27.75 34.03 6.18
C ILE A 137 -26.56 34.64 5.44
N ALA A 138 -25.66 33.79 4.89
CA ALA A 138 -24.51 34.24 4.12
C ALA A 138 -24.91 35.00 2.85
N ARG A 139 -25.99 34.55 2.16
CA ARG A 139 -26.55 35.23 1.00
C ARG A 139 -27.05 36.63 1.36
N ASN A 140 -27.82 36.76 2.43
CA ASN A 140 -28.27 38.06 2.92
C ASN A 140 -27.12 39.01 3.27
N ALA A 141 -26.05 38.47 3.89
CA ALA A 141 -24.87 39.27 4.19
C ALA A 141 -24.16 39.75 2.91
N TYR A 142 -24.04 38.87 1.91
CA TYR A 142 -23.50 39.24 0.60
C TYR A 142 -24.35 40.32 -0.09
N GLU A 143 -25.67 40.15 -0.16
CA GLU A 143 -26.58 41.15 -0.76
C GLU A 143 -26.53 42.49 -0.03
N GLN A 144 -26.39 42.47 1.30
CA GLN A 144 -26.20 43.67 2.10
C GLN A 144 -24.85 44.37 1.80
N ALA A 145 -23.75 43.64 1.67
CA ALA A 145 -22.45 44.16 1.30
C ALA A 145 -22.47 44.82 -0.09
N VAL A 146 -23.13 44.17 -1.07
CA VAL A 146 -23.35 44.70 -2.43
C VAL A 146 -24.15 46.00 -2.37
N ALA A 147 -25.30 46.02 -1.69
CA ALA A 147 -26.13 47.21 -1.57
C ALA A 147 -25.41 48.39 -0.89
N ASN A 148 -24.62 48.11 0.15
CA ASN A 148 -23.79 49.10 0.81
C ASN A 148 -22.75 49.70 -0.14
N LYS A 149 -22.06 48.83 -0.91
CA LYS A 149 -21.07 49.27 -1.91
C LYS A 149 -21.74 50.18 -2.98
N GLU A 150 -22.89 49.72 -3.53
CA GLU A 150 -23.62 50.47 -4.53
C GLU A 150 -24.07 51.86 -4.01
N ALA A 151 -24.52 51.95 -2.75
CA ALA A 151 -24.89 53.20 -2.12
C ALA A 151 -23.68 54.14 -1.98
N GLN A 152 -22.55 53.63 -1.55
CA GLN A 152 -21.29 54.40 -1.43
C GLN A 152 -20.71 54.77 -2.79
N ASP A 153 -20.77 53.92 -3.81
CA ASP A 153 -20.40 54.28 -5.18
C ASP A 153 -21.24 55.40 -5.74
N LYS A 154 -22.55 55.38 -5.49
CA LYS A 154 -23.46 56.43 -5.91
C LYS A 154 -23.16 57.79 -5.18
N GLU A 155 -22.89 57.73 -3.87
CA GLU A 155 -22.50 58.88 -3.09
C GLU A 155 -21.19 59.47 -3.57
N ALA A 156 -20.17 58.62 -3.79
CA ALA A 156 -18.88 59.03 -4.31
C ALA A 156 -18.97 59.64 -5.72
N ALA A 157 -19.81 59.05 -6.60
CA ALA A 157 -20.02 59.59 -7.94
C ALA A 157 -20.66 60.98 -7.93
N LEU A 158 -21.69 61.20 -7.12
CA LEU A 158 -22.35 62.50 -6.99
C LEU A 158 -21.43 63.53 -6.33
N GLY A 159 -20.66 63.13 -5.31
CA GLY A 159 -19.67 63.97 -4.65
C GLY A 159 -18.55 64.39 -5.59
N TYR A 160 -18.02 63.48 -6.38
CA TYR A 160 -17.00 63.79 -7.39
C TYR A 160 -17.52 64.72 -8.48
N GLU A 161 -18.74 64.45 -9.02
CA GLU A 161 -19.36 65.30 -10.02
C GLU A 161 -19.48 66.75 -9.52
N LYS A 162 -19.96 66.93 -8.28
CA LYS A 162 -20.02 68.26 -7.66
C LYS A 162 -18.61 68.91 -7.51
N ALA A 163 -17.61 68.15 -7.04
CA ALA A 163 -16.25 68.67 -6.92
C ALA A 163 -15.66 69.06 -8.28
N VAL A 164 -15.93 68.35 -9.35
CA VAL A 164 -15.56 68.68 -10.72
C VAL A 164 -16.22 70.01 -11.16
N GLN A 165 -17.53 70.20 -10.91
CA GLN A 165 -18.26 71.44 -11.21
C GLN A 165 -17.68 72.64 -10.44
N ASP A 166 -17.41 72.47 -9.14
CA ASP A 166 -16.85 73.53 -8.29
C ASP A 166 -15.44 73.91 -8.77
N PHE A 167 -14.60 72.90 -9.16
CA PHE A 167 -13.29 73.13 -9.74
C PHE A 167 -13.36 73.87 -11.09
N GLN A 168 -14.25 73.49 -11.98
CA GLN A 168 -14.43 74.18 -13.26
C GLN A 168 -14.87 75.64 -13.09
N LYS A 169 -15.76 75.88 -12.14
CA LYS A 169 -16.18 77.24 -11.78
C LYS A 169 -14.98 78.10 -11.24
N ALA A 170 -14.26 77.54 -10.25
CA ALA A 170 -13.08 78.19 -9.68
C ALA A 170 -11.98 78.48 -10.72
N SER A 171 -11.77 77.52 -11.65
CA SER A 171 -10.84 77.69 -12.78
C SER A 171 -11.25 78.87 -13.69
N THR A 172 -12.55 78.89 -14.08
CA THR A 172 -13.08 80.02 -14.91
C THR A 172 -12.98 81.35 -14.24
N ASP A 173 -13.27 81.42 -12.94
CA ASP A 173 -13.15 82.65 -12.13
C ASP A 173 -11.68 83.11 -11.97
N HIS A 174 -10.74 82.17 -11.76
CA HIS A 174 -9.30 82.39 -11.68
C HIS A 174 -8.76 82.93 -13.02
N ASP A 175 -9.13 82.28 -14.17
CA ASP A 175 -8.70 82.80 -15.49
C ASP A 175 -9.21 84.17 -15.79
N ARG A 176 -10.47 84.50 -15.42
CA ARG A 176 -11.02 85.84 -15.51
C ARG A 176 -10.23 86.85 -14.63
N ASN A 177 -10.02 86.51 -13.37
CA ASN A 177 -9.27 87.38 -12.43
C ASN A 177 -7.81 87.54 -12.88
N SER A 178 -7.19 86.52 -13.50
CA SER A 178 -5.85 86.67 -14.06
C SER A 178 -5.78 87.64 -15.20
N GLN A 179 -6.80 87.70 -16.07
CA GLN A 179 -6.89 88.76 -17.12
C GLN A 179 -7.12 90.16 -16.54
N LEU A 180 -8.01 90.28 -15.55
CA LEU A 180 -8.29 91.60 -14.88
C LEU A 180 -7.05 92.09 -14.10
N PHE A 181 -6.28 91.23 -13.45
CA PHE A 181 -5.04 91.55 -12.78
C PHE A 181 -3.99 92.05 -13.79
N ALA A 182 -3.82 91.36 -14.90
CA ALA A 182 -2.95 91.80 -15.98
C ALA A 182 -3.31 93.15 -16.58
N ALA A 183 -4.63 93.53 -16.54
CA ALA A 183 -5.12 94.87 -16.94
C ALA A 183 -5.02 95.88 -15.85
N GLY A 184 -4.69 95.50 -14.58
CA GLY A 184 -4.61 96.38 -13.45
C GLY A 184 -5.92 96.71 -12.74
N ASP A 185 -6.99 95.98 -13.07
CA ASP A 185 -8.37 96.26 -12.61
C ASP A 185 -8.72 95.58 -11.25
N ILE A 186 -7.86 94.65 -10.75
CA ILE A 186 -8.03 94.00 -9.43
C ILE A 186 -6.71 94.06 -8.63
N SER A 187 -6.83 93.88 -7.32
CA SER A 187 -5.69 93.84 -6.43
C SER A 187 -4.95 92.48 -6.44
N GLN A 188 -3.70 92.45 -5.98
CA GLN A 188 -2.94 91.24 -5.78
C GLN A 188 -3.64 90.30 -4.79
N ALA A 189 -4.27 90.86 -3.74
CA ALA A 189 -5.01 90.08 -2.76
C ALA A 189 -6.21 89.33 -3.40
N ASP A 190 -6.93 89.93 -4.34
CA ASP A 190 -8.06 89.31 -5.05
C ASP A 190 -7.54 88.19 -5.98
N MET A 191 -6.38 88.38 -6.63
CA MET A 191 -5.72 87.39 -7.45
C MET A 191 -5.28 86.16 -6.62
N GLU A 192 -4.61 86.40 -5.48
CA GLU A 192 -4.20 85.34 -4.53
C GLU A 192 -5.40 84.60 -3.96
N GLN A 193 -6.51 85.30 -3.64
CA GLN A 193 -7.76 84.67 -3.19
C GLN A 193 -8.31 83.71 -4.25
N SER A 194 -8.35 84.13 -5.51
CA SER A 194 -8.82 83.22 -6.60
C SER A 194 -7.93 82.02 -6.85
N ALA A 195 -6.59 82.19 -6.72
CA ALA A 195 -5.62 81.13 -6.80
C ALA A 195 -5.82 80.05 -5.66
N ASN A 196 -6.03 80.60 -4.43
CA ASN A 196 -6.31 79.69 -3.28
C ASN A 196 -7.60 78.97 -3.44
N ALA A 197 -8.69 79.56 -3.93
CA ALA A 197 -9.96 78.93 -4.20
C ALA A 197 -9.85 77.84 -5.27
N LEU A 198 -9.07 78.04 -6.34
CA LEU A 198 -8.77 77.07 -7.34
C LEU A 198 -7.99 75.89 -6.76
N ASN A 199 -7.00 76.10 -5.93
CA ASN A 199 -6.25 75.03 -5.29
C ASN A 199 -7.08 74.20 -4.30
N ASP A 200 -7.96 74.86 -3.55
CA ASP A 200 -8.86 74.19 -2.59
C ASP A 200 -9.84 73.33 -3.28
N THR A 201 -10.48 73.75 -4.40
CA THR A 201 -11.38 72.95 -5.20
C THR A 201 -10.68 71.79 -5.91
N ARG A 202 -9.41 72.01 -6.35
CA ARG A 202 -8.60 70.91 -6.90
C ARG A 202 -8.36 69.85 -5.85
N ARG A 203 -7.93 70.17 -4.67
CA ARG A 203 -7.73 69.26 -3.55
C ARG A 203 -9.02 68.54 -3.17
N ALA A 204 -10.16 69.19 -3.23
CA ALA A 204 -11.45 68.59 -2.97
C ALA A 204 -11.80 67.53 -4.01
N MET A 205 -11.49 67.79 -5.29
CA MET A 205 -11.68 66.80 -6.39
C MET A 205 -10.71 65.60 -6.26
N GLU A 206 -9.43 65.87 -5.91
CA GLU A 206 -8.40 64.85 -5.77
C GLU A 206 -8.62 63.85 -4.59
N LYS A 207 -9.52 64.18 -3.67
CA LYS A 207 -9.91 63.28 -2.57
C LYS A 207 -10.68 62.05 -3.02
N TYR A 208 -11.30 62.15 -4.18
CA TYR A 208 -12.11 61.01 -4.71
C TYR A 208 -11.26 60.02 -5.49
N THR A 209 -11.49 58.75 -5.24
CA THR A 209 -10.99 57.69 -6.12
C THR A 209 -11.84 57.69 -7.39
N VAL A 210 -11.21 57.69 -8.55
CA VAL A 210 -11.91 57.80 -9.84
C VAL A 210 -11.61 56.61 -10.72
N GLU A 211 -12.63 55.95 -11.15
CA GLU A 211 -12.57 54.86 -12.16
C GLU A 211 -13.48 55.22 -13.36
N ASN A 212 -12.96 55.09 -14.55
CA ASN A 212 -13.67 55.40 -15.80
C ASN A 212 -14.35 56.82 -15.79
N GLY A 213 -13.72 57.80 -15.13
CA GLY A 213 -14.23 59.18 -15.07
C GLY A 213 -15.35 59.40 -14.05
N ARG A 214 -15.64 58.44 -13.19
CA ARG A 214 -16.64 58.54 -12.11
C ARG A 214 -15.99 58.32 -10.76
N GLY A 215 -16.46 59.03 -9.76
CA GLY A 215 -16.05 58.73 -8.38
C GLY A 215 -16.58 57.36 -7.97
N VAL A 216 -15.74 56.56 -7.31
CA VAL A 216 -16.08 55.26 -6.74
C VAL A 216 -15.82 55.24 -5.24
N SER A 217 -16.49 54.33 -4.54
CA SER A 217 -16.31 54.13 -3.12
C SER A 217 -14.89 53.66 -2.78
N ASP A 218 -14.51 53.77 -1.51
CA ASP A 218 -13.26 53.20 -1.03
C ASP A 218 -13.16 51.70 -1.29
N ARG A 219 -11.95 51.22 -1.60
CA ARG A 219 -11.68 49.81 -1.88
C ARG A 219 -12.17 48.88 -0.79
N SER A 220 -12.25 49.30 0.46
CA SER A 220 -12.74 48.49 1.58
C SER A 220 -14.15 47.95 1.37
N TYR A 221 -15.02 48.70 0.68
CA TYR A 221 -16.37 48.22 0.35
C TYR A 221 -16.33 47.08 -0.69
N GLY A 222 -15.42 47.14 -1.66
CA GLY A 222 -15.17 46.04 -2.60
C GLY A 222 -14.69 44.80 -1.88
N LEU A 223 -13.74 44.90 -0.96
CA LEU A 223 -13.24 43.79 -0.15
C LEU A 223 -14.33 43.19 0.77
N GLN A 224 -15.26 44.04 1.28
CA GLN A 224 -16.39 43.51 2.06
C GLN A 224 -17.31 42.61 1.20
N VAL A 225 -17.59 43.03 -0.03
CA VAL A 225 -18.37 42.23 -0.99
C VAL A 225 -17.66 40.93 -1.30
N GLU A 226 -16.35 40.95 -1.57
CA GLU A 226 -15.54 39.78 -1.87
C GLU A 226 -15.50 38.79 -0.70
N ASN A 227 -15.28 39.29 0.52
CA ASN A 227 -15.29 38.46 1.72
C ASN A 227 -16.66 37.80 1.96
N ALA A 228 -17.75 38.55 1.76
CA ALA A 228 -19.10 38.00 1.91
C ALA A 228 -19.43 36.99 0.79
N ALA A 229 -18.90 37.17 -0.43
CA ALA A 229 -19.01 36.21 -1.52
C ALA A 229 -18.29 34.87 -1.20
N TYR A 230 -17.07 34.95 -0.70
CA TYR A 230 -16.32 33.76 -0.27
C TYR A 230 -17.01 32.99 0.86
N GLU A 231 -17.60 33.69 1.82
CA GLU A 231 -18.34 33.02 2.90
C GLU A 231 -19.62 32.37 2.37
N LEU A 232 -20.32 33.01 1.43
CA LEU A 232 -21.47 32.40 0.76
C LEU A 232 -21.07 31.15 -0.04
N GLU A 233 -20.01 31.23 -0.84
CA GLU A 233 -19.48 30.10 -1.62
C GLU A 233 -19.13 28.93 -0.70
N LYS A 234 -18.38 29.19 0.38
CA LYS A 234 -18.04 28.17 1.37
C LYS A 234 -19.28 27.47 1.95
N LYS A 235 -20.32 28.25 2.30
CA LYS A 235 -21.57 27.67 2.84
C LYS A 235 -22.34 26.87 1.79
N GLN A 236 -22.27 27.26 0.52
CA GLN A 236 -22.85 26.49 -0.58
C GLN A 236 -22.12 25.17 -0.79
N GLU A 237 -20.77 25.15 -0.74
CA GLU A 237 -19.99 23.92 -0.80
C GLU A 237 -20.28 22.96 0.37
N GLU A 238 -20.42 23.49 1.59
CA GLU A 238 -20.82 22.70 2.76
C GLU A 238 -22.22 22.09 2.56
N LEU A 239 -23.16 22.84 1.98
CA LEU A 239 -24.50 22.35 1.66
C LEU A 239 -24.47 21.27 0.56
N GLU A 240 -23.66 21.43 -0.48
CA GLU A 240 -23.50 20.41 -1.52
C GLU A 240 -22.96 19.09 -0.97
N LYS A 241 -22.05 19.13 0.01
CA LYS A 241 -21.52 17.94 0.69
C LYS A 241 -22.53 17.19 1.54
N THR A 242 -23.76 17.70 1.72
CA THR A 242 -24.86 16.94 2.33
C THR A 242 -25.41 15.84 1.42
N GLU A 243 -25.17 15.93 0.13
CA GLU A 243 -25.42 14.84 -0.81
C GLU A 243 -24.14 14.03 -0.97
N ILE A 244 -24.07 12.88 -0.30
CA ILE A 244 -22.93 11.98 -0.41
C ILE A 244 -23.01 11.27 -1.74
N LYS A 245 -22.00 11.45 -2.60
CA LYS A 245 -21.95 10.94 -3.98
C LYS A 245 -20.80 9.96 -4.17
N SER A 246 -20.96 9.04 -5.12
CA SER A 246 -19.86 8.19 -5.56
C SER A 246 -18.85 8.99 -6.38
N GLU A 247 -17.57 8.79 -6.11
CA GLU A 247 -16.48 9.40 -6.87
C GLU A 247 -16.05 8.57 -8.09
N ILE A 248 -16.44 7.26 -8.10
CA ILE A 248 -16.11 6.31 -9.16
C ILE A 248 -17.34 5.54 -9.63
N ASP A 249 -17.24 4.93 -10.80
CA ASP A 249 -18.15 3.86 -11.21
C ASP A 249 -17.73 2.56 -10.52
N GLY A 250 -18.67 1.82 -9.92
CA GLY A 250 -18.31 0.60 -9.21
C GLY A 250 -19.48 -0.08 -8.50
N THR A 251 -19.16 -0.93 -7.56
CA THR A 251 -20.12 -1.65 -6.71
C THR A 251 -19.89 -1.26 -5.26
N VAL A 252 -20.96 -1.03 -4.52
CA VAL A 252 -20.90 -0.77 -3.08
C VAL A 252 -20.52 -2.07 -2.36
N VAL A 253 -19.30 -2.17 -1.86
CA VAL A 253 -18.81 -3.39 -1.18
C VAL A 253 -19.07 -3.38 0.31
N ARG A 254 -19.17 -2.18 0.93
CA ARG A 254 -19.49 -2.02 2.36
C ARG A 254 -20.37 -0.81 2.61
N VAL A 255 -21.27 -0.96 3.59
CA VAL A 255 -22.10 0.11 4.16
C VAL A 255 -21.96 0.06 5.68
N ASN A 256 -21.19 0.98 6.25
CA ASN A 256 -20.88 0.99 7.69
C ASN A 256 -21.76 1.97 8.49
N SER A 257 -22.74 2.61 7.86
CA SER A 257 -23.62 3.57 8.52
C SER A 257 -25.09 3.26 8.26
N LYS A 258 -25.99 3.91 8.99
CA LYS A 258 -27.45 3.70 8.92
C LYS A 258 -28.17 5.04 9.00
N VAL A 259 -29.40 5.08 8.46
CA VAL A 259 -30.33 6.20 8.67
C VAL A 259 -30.49 6.47 10.15
N GLY A 260 -30.43 7.73 10.56
CA GLY A 260 -30.49 8.20 11.94
C GLY A 260 -29.13 8.33 12.63
N GLN A 261 -28.02 7.96 11.99
CA GLN A 261 -26.65 8.17 12.50
C GLN A 261 -26.06 9.46 11.94
N PHE A 262 -25.12 10.06 12.67
CA PHE A 262 -24.36 11.22 12.20
C PHE A 262 -23.25 10.76 11.24
N ALA A 263 -23.13 11.47 10.12
CA ALA A 263 -22.25 11.10 9.02
C ALA A 263 -20.74 11.21 9.37
N ASP A 264 -20.38 12.09 10.29
CA ASP A 264 -19.02 12.31 10.80
C ASP A 264 -18.62 11.39 11.95
N LYS A 265 -19.54 10.52 12.42
CA LYS A 265 -19.33 9.63 13.57
C LYS A 265 -19.67 8.18 13.23
N VAL A 266 -18.92 7.62 12.28
CA VAL A 266 -19.02 6.19 11.98
C VAL A 266 -18.17 5.40 13.00
N GLU A 267 -18.66 4.24 13.46
CA GLU A 267 -17.96 3.39 14.43
C GLU A 267 -16.58 2.98 13.87
N ASP A 268 -15.56 3.02 14.72
CA ASP A 268 -14.18 2.62 14.40
C ASP A 268 -13.53 3.44 13.27
N ASP A 269 -13.92 4.70 13.07
CA ASP A 269 -13.42 5.56 11.99
C ASP A 269 -13.53 4.95 10.58
N LYS A 270 -14.50 4.05 10.38
CA LYS A 270 -14.75 3.42 9.09
C LYS A 270 -15.39 4.41 8.10
N PRO A 271 -15.20 4.23 6.79
CA PRO A 271 -15.93 5.01 5.78
C PRO A 271 -17.43 4.69 5.83
N ILE A 272 -18.28 5.65 5.44
CA ILE A 272 -19.74 5.44 5.32
C ILE A 272 -20.01 4.35 4.29
N PHE A 273 -19.36 4.44 3.14
CA PHE A 273 -19.40 3.46 2.05
C PHE A 273 -17.98 3.14 1.58
N SER A 274 -17.74 1.88 1.23
CA SER A 274 -16.60 1.50 0.38
C SER A 274 -17.13 1.07 -0.98
N ILE A 275 -16.58 1.63 -2.04
CA ILE A 275 -16.99 1.37 -3.42
C ILE A 275 -15.77 0.86 -4.17
N GLU A 276 -15.94 -0.26 -4.88
CA GLU A 276 -14.88 -0.84 -5.69
C GLU A 276 -15.38 -1.13 -7.12
N ASN A 277 -14.52 -0.92 -8.08
CA ASN A 277 -14.78 -1.35 -9.45
C ASN A 277 -14.48 -2.85 -9.56
N LEU A 278 -15.52 -3.67 -9.54
CA LEU A 278 -15.44 -5.12 -9.61
C LEU A 278 -15.58 -5.67 -11.04
N ASP A 279 -15.74 -4.84 -12.05
CA ASP A 279 -15.84 -5.27 -13.45
C ASP A 279 -14.50 -5.85 -13.94
N GLN A 280 -13.40 -5.48 -13.29
CA GLN A 280 -12.07 -6.04 -13.50
C GLN A 280 -11.40 -6.27 -12.14
N LEU A 281 -10.90 -7.49 -11.93
CA LEU A 281 -10.24 -7.86 -10.70
C LEU A 281 -8.72 -7.88 -10.85
N GLU A 282 -8.04 -7.53 -9.78
CA GLU A 282 -6.60 -7.55 -9.66
C GLU A 282 -6.18 -8.32 -8.41
N LEU A 283 -5.02 -8.97 -8.49
CA LEU A 283 -4.40 -9.67 -7.37
C LEU A 283 -3.14 -8.92 -6.98
N GLU A 284 -3.12 -8.37 -5.78
CA GLU A 284 -1.92 -7.73 -5.23
C GLU A 284 -1.07 -8.77 -4.51
N VAL A 285 0.13 -9.03 -5.02
CA VAL A 285 1.08 -9.97 -4.45
C VAL A 285 2.36 -9.27 -4.03
N LYS A 286 3.01 -9.81 -3.00
CA LYS A 286 4.27 -9.28 -2.46
C LYS A 286 5.40 -10.24 -2.80
N ILE A 287 6.22 -9.88 -3.77
CA ILE A 287 7.33 -10.70 -4.26
C ILE A 287 8.59 -10.34 -3.50
N SER A 288 9.34 -11.35 -3.02
CA SER A 288 10.63 -11.15 -2.34
C SER A 288 11.65 -10.45 -3.26
N GLU A 289 12.52 -9.60 -2.69
CA GLU A 289 13.61 -8.93 -3.42
C GLU A 289 14.54 -9.91 -4.15
N PHE A 290 14.69 -11.13 -3.63
CA PHE A 290 15.51 -12.18 -4.27
C PHE A 290 14.87 -12.78 -5.52
N SER A 291 13.53 -12.73 -5.62
CA SER A 291 12.77 -13.34 -6.73
C SER A 291 12.29 -12.32 -7.76
N ILE A 292 12.21 -11.03 -7.40
CA ILE A 292 11.66 -10.01 -8.29
C ILE A 292 12.44 -9.86 -9.61
N GLY A 293 13.76 -10.09 -9.59
CA GLY A 293 14.59 -10.05 -10.79
C GLY A 293 14.18 -11.04 -11.89
N LYS A 294 13.38 -12.05 -11.53
CA LYS A 294 12.85 -13.07 -12.44
C LYS A 294 11.46 -12.74 -13.00
N VAL A 295 10.81 -11.69 -12.50
CA VAL A 295 9.45 -11.29 -12.88
C VAL A 295 9.48 -10.06 -13.76
N LYS A 296 8.60 -10.00 -14.77
CA LYS A 296 8.50 -8.89 -15.72
C LYS A 296 7.04 -8.50 -15.96
N GLU A 297 6.81 -7.23 -16.24
CA GLU A 297 5.51 -6.76 -16.73
C GLU A 297 5.16 -7.46 -18.06
N GLY A 298 3.89 -7.78 -18.25
CA GLY A 298 3.41 -8.58 -19.39
C GLY A 298 3.56 -10.10 -19.20
N GLN A 299 4.09 -10.57 -18.06
CA GLN A 299 4.27 -11.99 -17.79
C GLN A 299 2.95 -12.65 -17.44
N LYS A 300 2.69 -13.82 -18.05
CA LYS A 300 1.50 -14.61 -17.78
C LYS A 300 1.53 -15.25 -16.39
N ALA A 301 0.39 -15.26 -15.74
CA ALA A 301 0.15 -15.89 -14.45
C ALA A 301 -1.04 -16.86 -14.54
N LEU A 302 -0.99 -17.94 -13.76
CA LEU A 302 -2.13 -18.81 -13.52
C LEU A 302 -2.63 -18.54 -12.10
N ILE A 303 -3.88 -18.11 -11.98
CA ILE A 303 -4.48 -17.70 -10.70
C ILE A 303 -5.41 -18.84 -10.24
N GLY A 304 -5.16 -19.35 -9.05
CA GLY A 304 -5.98 -20.36 -8.38
C GLY A 304 -6.51 -19.84 -7.05
N ALA A 305 -7.71 -20.23 -6.70
CA ALA A 305 -8.33 -19.99 -5.40
C ALA A 305 -9.28 -21.14 -5.05
N ASP A 306 -9.54 -21.34 -3.77
CA ASP A 306 -10.40 -22.43 -3.32
C ASP A 306 -11.81 -22.39 -3.94
N ILE A 307 -12.34 -21.17 -4.18
CA ILE A 307 -13.64 -20.96 -4.81
C ILE A 307 -13.70 -21.45 -6.26
N LEU A 308 -12.55 -21.61 -6.92
CA LEU A 308 -12.46 -22.04 -8.32
C LEU A 308 -12.47 -23.58 -8.47
N ASN A 309 -12.44 -24.35 -7.35
CA ASN A 309 -12.46 -25.83 -7.36
C ASN A 309 -11.41 -26.41 -8.33
N ASP A 310 -10.13 -26.19 -8.07
CA ASP A 310 -8.95 -26.63 -8.85
C ASP A 310 -8.83 -26.05 -10.28
N LYS A 311 -9.76 -25.22 -10.72
CA LYS A 311 -9.60 -24.49 -11.96
C LYS A 311 -8.64 -23.31 -11.74
N LYS A 312 -7.78 -23.10 -12.74
CA LYS A 312 -6.90 -21.93 -12.76
C LYS A 312 -7.40 -20.95 -13.80
N GLU A 313 -7.35 -19.68 -13.48
CA GLU A 313 -7.69 -18.58 -14.37
C GLU A 313 -6.44 -17.91 -14.89
N GLU A 314 -6.51 -17.35 -16.09
CA GLU A 314 -5.39 -16.65 -16.68
C GLU A 314 -5.31 -15.22 -16.13
N GLY A 315 -4.09 -14.79 -15.86
CA GLY A 315 -3.77 -13.43 -15.47
C GLY A 315 -2.48 -12.95 -16.10
N GLU A 316 -2.19 -11.67 -15.92
CA GLU A 316 -1.02 -11.00 -16.45
C GLU A 316 -0.47 -9.99 -15.43
N VAL A 317 0.85 -9.96 -15.26
CA VAL A 317 1.53 -8.94 -14.46
C VAL A 317 1.43 -7.60 -15.17
N ILE A 318 0.69 -6.65 -14.60
CA ILE A 318 0.48 -5.35 -15.20
C ILE A 318 1.38 -4.26 -14.61
N LYS A 319 1.81 -4.45 -13.36
CA LYS A 319 2.62 -3.46 -12.67
C LYS A 319 3.51 -4.08 -11.61
N ILE A 320 4.76 -3.66 -11.59
CA ILE A 320 5.72 -3.95 -10.53
C ILE A 320 6.05 -2.63 -9.85
N SER A 321 5.92 -2.59 -8.50
CA SER A 321 6.27 -1.37 -7.76
C SER A 321 7.73 -1.00 -7.95
N PRO A 322 8.05 0.28 -8.21
CA PRO A 322 9.43 0.74 -8.28
C PRO A 322 10.14 0.78 -6.91
N THR A 323 9.39 0.59 -5.83
CA THR A 323 9.89 0.62 -4.45
C THR A 323 9.54 -0.66 -3.72
N GLY A 324 10.49 -1.17 -2.93
CA GLY A 324 10.25 -2.26 -2.00
C GLY A 324 9.77 -1.74 -0.64
N GLU A 325 9.00 -2.56 0.05
CA GLU A 325 8.51 -2.33 1.41
C GLU A 325 8.91 -3.49 2.33
N GLU A 326 8.78 -3.30 3.64
CA GLU A 326 8.95 -4.40 4.60
C GLU A 326 7.71 -5.29 4.56
N LYS A 327 7.90 -6.60 4.63
CA LYS A 327 6.82 -7.60 4.57
C LYS A 327 5.74 -7.41 5.65
N GLY A 328 6.06 -6.68 6.71
CA GLY A 328 5.21 -6.51 7.89
C GLY A 328 5.37 -7.64 8.90
N GLY A 329 4.63 -7.55 10.03
CA GLY A 329 4.68 -8.58 11.07
C GLY A 329 6.01 -8.74 11.80
N GLY A 330 6.89 -7.72 11.78
CA GLY A 330 8.21 -7.76 12.41
C GLY A 330 9.29 -8.47 11.59
N SER A 331 9.01 -8.83 10.33
CA SER A 331 10.01 -9.36 9.39
C SER A 331 10.83 -8.24 8.79
N THR A 332 12.14 -8.43 8.70
CA THR A 332 13.07 -7.54 7.98
C THR A 332 13.18 -7.88 6.49
N GLU A 333 12.44 -8.88 6.03
CA GLU A 333 12.39 -9.27 4.62
C GLU A 333 11.76 -8.14 3.78
N ARG A 334 12.44 -7.77 2.70
CA ARG A 334 11.92 -6.79 1.74
C ARG A 334 11.15 -7.48 0.63
N VAL A 335 10.00 -6.88 0.31
CA VAL A 335 9.09 -7.36 -0.72
C VAL A 335 8.72 -6.23 -1.66
N ILE A 336 8.42 -6.57 -2.89
CA ILE A 336 8.02 -5.64 -3.93
C ILE A 336 6.55 -5.93 -4.28
N PRO A 337 5.63 -4.98 -4.01
CA PRO A 337 4.25 -5.09 -4.43
C PRO A 337 4.15 -5.23 -5.95
N THR A 338 3.38 -6.21 -6.39
CA THR A 338 3.19 -6.52 -7.80
C THR A 338 1.71 -6.78 -8.05
N ILE A 339 1.17 -6.18 -9.10
CA ILE A 339 -0.24 -6.29 -9.46
C ILE A 339 -0.39 -7.23 -10.64
N ILE A 340 -1.24 -8.22 -10.49
CA ILE A 340 -1.60 -9.21 -11.52
C ILE A 340 -3.07 -9.02 -11.84
N ARG A 341 -3.39 -8.67 -13.08
CA ARG A 341 -4.76 -8.56 -13.56
C ARG A 341 -5.33 -9.92 -13.89
N VAL A 342 -6.58 -10.16 -13.51
CA VAL A 342 -7.34 -11.35 -13.90
C VAL A 342 -7.91 -11.11 -15.31
N ASN A 343 -7.54 -11.94 -16.28
CA ASN A 343 -7.95 -11.78 -17.66
C ASN A 343 -9.17 -12.65 -18.04
N THR A 344 -9.67 -13.46 -17.11
CA THR A 344 -10.83 -14.33 -17.35
C THR A 344 -12.12 -13.53 -17.21
N PRO A 345 -12.92 -13.37 -18.26
CA PRO A 345 -14.24 -12.75 -18.16
C PRO A 345 -15.18 -13.63 -17.33
N ASP A 346 -16.10 -13.00 -16.61
CA ASP A 346 -17.10 -13.67 -15.75
C ASP A 346 -16.47 -14.64 -14.72
N THR A 347 -15.33 -14.23 -14.16
CA THR A 347 -14.65 -15.01 -13.12
C THR A 347 -15.54 -15.23 -11.90
N LYS A 348 -15.31 -16.34 -11.19
CA LYS A 348 -15.94 -16.60 -9.88
C LYS A 348 -15.12 -16.03 -8.72
N LEU A 349 -13.97 -15.44 -9.00
CA LEU A 349 -13.20 -14.75 -7.99
C LEU A 349 -14.01 -13.56 -7.44
N MET A 350 -13.86 -13.31 -6.17
CA MET A 350 -14.50 -12.18 -5.48
C MET A 350 -13.44 -11.32 -4.82
N ALA A 351 -13.65 -10.01 -4.81
CA ALA A 351 -12.81 -9.10 -4.03
C ALA A 351 -12.83 -9.49 -2.54
N GLY A 352 -11.71 -9.33 -1.85
CA GLY A 352 -11.54 -9.66 -0.44
C GLY A 352 -11.13 -11.10 -0.14
N ILE A 353 -11.11 -12.03 -1.12
CA ILE A 353 -10.57 -13.38 -0.90
C ILE A 353 -9.06 -13.41 -1.21
N THR A 354 -8.38 -14.43 -0.69
CA THR A 354 -6.99 -14.70 -1.03
C THR A 354 -6.92 -15.65 -2.22
N ALA A 355 -6.13 -15.30 -3.23
CA ALA A 355 -5.82 -16.16 -4.36
C ALA A 355 -4.30 -16.40 -4.45
N ARG A 356 -3.93 -17.45 -5.16
CA ARG A 356 -2.54 -17.83 -5.43
C ARG A 356 -2.24 -17.62 -6.90
N ALA A 357 -1.19 -16.89 -7.21
CA ALA A 357 -0.67 -16.74 -8.55
C ALA A 357 0.57 -17.62 -8.75
N GLU A 358 0.60 -18.36 -9.83
CA GLU A 358 1.76 -19.09 -10.34
C GLU A 358 2.30 -18.35 -11.56
N LEU A 359 3.45 -17.71 -11.42
CA LEU A 359 4.14 -17.03 -12.50
C LEU A 359 5.13 -17.98 -13.16
N LEU A 360 5.05 -18.16 -14.47
CA LEU A 360 6.05 -18.90 -15.23
C LEU A 360 7.30 -18.04 -15.38
N VAL A 361 8.33 -18.34 -14.58
CA VAL A 361 9.56 -17.56 -14.52
C VAL A 361 10.53 -17.94 -15.63
N ARG A 362 10.69 -19.26 -15.85
CA ARG A 362 11.58 -19.82 -16.85
C ARG A 362 10.98 -21.08 -17.43
N GLU A 363 11.11 -21.27 -18.72
CA GLU A 363 10.81 -22.52 -19.41
C GLU A 363 12.07 -22.97 -20.13
N SER A 364 12.48 -24.20 -19.88
CA SER A 364 13.58 -24.87 -20.59
C SER A 364 13.04 -26.10 -21.30
N LYS A 365 13.15 -26.12 -22.61
CA LYS A 365 12.66 -27.21 -23.44
C LYS A 365 13.79 -28.17 -23.76
N ASP A 366 13.49 -29.49 -23.79
CA ASP A 366 14.46 -30.53 -24.16
C ASP A 366 15.75 -30.44 -23.30
N ALA A 367 15.58 -30.11 -21.99
CA ALA A 367 16.69 -29.94 -21.05
C ALA A 367 16.97 -31.20 -20.24
N PHE A 368 18.23 -31.48 -19.93
CA PHE A 368 18.59 -32.55 -19.02
C PHE A 368 18.08 -32.26 -17.60
N ALA A 369 17.27 -33.16 -17.08
CA ALA A 369 16.57 -33.01 -15.83
C ALA A 369 16.87 -34.14 -14.86
N VAL A 370 17.14 -33.79 -13.62
CA VAL A 370 17.33 -34.72 -12.51
C VAL A 370 16.42 -34.33 -11.34
N PRO A 371 16.02 -35.27 -10.48
CA PRO A 371 15.34 -34.93 -9.25
C PRO A 371 16.19 -33.97 -8.41
N VAL A 372 15.55 -33.03 -7.70
CA VAL A 372 16.23 -32.08 -6.80
C VAL A 372 17.15 -32.82 -5.81
N SER A 373 16.71 -34.01 -5.35
CA SER A 373 17.48 -34.87 -4.43
C SER A 373 18.76 -35.48 -5.02
N ALA A 374 18.93 -35.45 -6.33
CA ALA A 374 20.13 -36.00 -7.01
C ALA A 374 21.27 -34.98 -7.12
N VAL A 375 21.01 -33.70 -6.83
CA VAL A 375 22.03 -32.64 -6.81
C VAL A 375 22.50 -32.44 -5.39
N PHE A 376 23.79 -32.33 -5.19
CA PHE A 376 24.40 -32.01 -3.90
C PHE A 376 25.50 -30.96 -4.05
N ASP A 377 25.68 -30.20 -2.99
CA ASP A 377 26.72 -29.15 -2.95
C ASP A 377 27.97 -29.64 -2.24
N SER A 378 29.11 -29.40 -2.84
CA SER A 378 30.42 -29.60 -2.21
C SER A 378 31.26 -28.35 -2.33
N GLY A 379 31.31 -27.56 -1.23
CA GLY A 379 31.88 -26.22 -1.24
C GLY A 379 30.97 -25.22 -1.94
N GLU A 380 31.47 -24.55 -2.95
CA GLU A 380 30.71 -23.55 -3.74
C GLU A 380 30.16 -24.10 -5.08
N VAL A 381 30.32 -25.40 -5.32
CA VAL A 381 29.97 -26.03 -6.58
C VAL A 381 28.94 -27.14 -6.33
N SER A 382 27.89 -27.14 -7.16
CA SER A 382 26.90 -28.22 -7.17
C SER A 382 27.36 -29.36 -8.09
N TYR A 383 27.09 -30.59 -7.68
CA TYR A 383 27.46 -31.81 -8.39
C TYR A 383 26.28 -32.76 -8.53
N ILE A 384 26.37 -33.59 -9.57
CA ILE A 384 25.59 -34.84 -9.67
C ILE A 384 26.52 -36.01 -9.63
N GLU A 385 26.08 -37.13 -9.06
CA GLU A 385 26.76 -38.40 -9.11
C GLU A 385 26.24 -39.26 -10.24
N ILE A 386 27.12 -39.75 -11.10
CA ILE A 386 26.80 -40.76 -12.13
C ILE A 386 27.54 -42.06 -11.84
N VAL A 387 26.98 -43.16 -12.29
CA VAL A 387 27.67 -44.48 -12.27
C VAL A 387 28.17 -44.78 -13.66
N GLU A 388 29.50 -44.79 -13.82
CA GLU A 388 30.18 -45.16 -15.04
C GLU A 388 31.10 -46.39 -14.78
N ASN A 389 30.95 -47.47 -15.55
CA ASN A 389 31.72 -48.69 -15.38
C ASN A 389 31.70 -49.25 -13.94
N GLY A 390 30.59 -49.08 -13.21
CA GLY A 390 30.44 -49.56 -11.82
C GLY A 390 31.13 -48.67 -10.78
N LYS A 391 31.55 -47.44 -11.13
CA LYS A 391 32.18 -46.49 -10.26
C LYS A 391 31.45 -45.17 -10.23
N ILE A 392 31.50 -44.48 -9.10
CA ILE A 392 30.98 -43.16 -8.94
C ILE A 392 31.86 -42.15 -9.66
N CYS A 393 31.27 -41.28 -10.47
CA CYS A 393 31.91 -40.10 -11.06
C CYS A 393 31.10 -38.86 -10.70
N TRP A 394 31.78 -37.82 -10.24
CA TRP A 394 31.17 -36.53 -9.92
C TRP A 394 31.23 -35.60 -11.13
N ILE A 395 30.09 -35.07 -11.55
CA ILE A 395 30.04 -34.08 -12.62
C ILE A 395 29.63 -32.75 -12.00
N PRO A 396 30.50 -31.70 -12.07
CA PRO A 396 30.12 -30.35 -11.64
C PRO A 396 29.03 -29.78 -12.57
N VAL A 397 27.95 -29.29 -11.97
CA VAL A 397 26.80 -28.77 -12.70
C VAL A 397 26.39 -27.39 -12.19
N THR A 398 25.77 -26.64 -13.08
CA THR A 398 25.03 -25.41 -12.73
C THR A 398 23.55 -25.71 -12.86
N ILE A 399 22.78 -25.30 -11.88
CA ILE A 399 21.31 -25.42 -11.92
C ILE A 399 20.76 -24.39 -12.89
N GLY A 400 19.98 -24.83 -13.88
CA GLY A 400 19.25 -24.01 -14.82
C GLY A 400 17.84 -23.62 -14.33
N ALA A 401 16.79 -24.16 -14.98
CA ALA A 401 15.42 -24.00 -14.53
C ALA A 401 15.15 -24.90 -13.31
N ASP A 402 14.65 -24.28 -12.23
CA ASP A 402 14.34 -24.96 -10.96
C ASP A 402 12.84 -25.30 -10.93
N GLY A 403 12.52 -26.53 -11.33
CA GLY A 403 11.17 -27.06 -11.28
C GLY A 403 10.78 -27.60 -9.91
N GLU A 404 9.50 -27.93 -9.72
CA GLU A 404 8.97 -28.36 -8.42
C GLU A 404 9.57 -29.69 -7.91
N THR A 405 9.85 -30.63 -8.79
CA THR A 405 10.38 -31.98 -8.43
C THR A 405 11.70 -32.31 -9.09
N LYS A 406 12.01 -31.65 -10.19
CA LYS A 406 13.23 -31.86 -10.97
C LYS A 406 13.85 -30.52 -11.36
N VAL A 407 15.15 -30.50 -11.45
CA VAL A 407 15.94 -29.32 -11.84
C VAL A 407 16.70 -29.57 -13.14
N GLU A 408 16.80 -28.54 -13.96
CA GLU A 408 17.68 -28.53 -15.13
C GLU A 408 19.14 -28.52 -14.68
N ILE A 409 19.96 -29.39 -15.24
CA ILE A 409 21.39 -29.40 -15.02
C ILE A 409 22.14 -29.02 -16.30
N LEU A 410 23.12 -28.13 -16.12
CA LEU A 410 24.04 -27.68 -17.15
C LEU A 410 25.47 -28.05 -16.69
N PRO A 411 26.29 -28.76 -17.47
CA PRO A 411 27.65 -29.11 -17.07
C PRO A 411 28.49 -27.85 -16.93
N ALA A 412 29.20 -27.70 -15.82
CA ALA A 412 30.01 -26.52 -15.54
C ALA A 412 31.44 -26.62 -16.10
N ASP A 413 31.92 -27.83 -16.37
CA ASP A 413 33.30 -28.10 -16.84
C ASP A 413 33.43 -28.44 -18.34
N GLY A 414 32.32 -28.36 -19.08
CA GLY A 414 32.27 -28.72 -20.50
C GLY A 414 32.09 -30.22 -20.74
N THR A 415 31.81 -31.03 -19.72
CA THR A 415 31.43 -32.44 -19.86
C THR A 415 30.15 -32.55 -20.73
N VAL A 416 30.14 -33.47 -21.67
CA VAL A 416 28.98 -33.71 -22.52
C VAL A 416 28.04 -34.68 -21.82
N LEU A 417 26.90 -34.19 -21.33
CA LEU A 417 25.82 -35.04 -20.81
C LEU A 417 25.16 -35.81 -21.97
N GLN A 418 24.86 -37.08 -21.75
CA GLN A 418 24.20 -37.93 -22.74
C GLN A 418 22.95 -38.57 -22.13
N GLU A 419 21.93 -38.71 -22.94
CA GLU A 419 20.73 -39.48 -22.54
C GLU A 419 21.10 -40.91 -22.15
N GLY A 420 20.47 -41.39 -21.06
CA GLY A 420 20.70 -42.74 -20.55
C GLY A 420 21.84 -42.84 -19.55
N MET A 421 22.61 -41.80 -19.25
CA MET A 421 23.59 -41.83 -18.15
C MET A 421 22.88 -42.18 -16.85
N ALA A 422 23.48 -43.08 -16.04
CA ALA A 422 22.89 -43.52 -14.78
C ALA A 422 23.23 -42.52 -13.66
N VAL A 423 22.23 -41.68 -13.29
CA VAL A 423 22.35 -40.65 -12.23
C VAL A 423 21.88 -41.21 -10.91
N VAL A 424 22.65 -41.03 -9.84
CA VAL A 424 22.29 -41.43 -8.47
C VAL A 424 21.18 -40.51 -7.95
N THR A 425 20.06 -41.07 -7.48
CA THR A 425 18.87 -40.29 -7.06
C THR A 425 19.01 -39.68 -5.68
N SER A 426 19.88 -40.20 -4.82
CA SER A 426 20.12 -39.73 -3.46
C SER A 426 21.60 -39.92 -3.13
N PRO A 427 22.43 -38.94 -3.45
CA PRO A 427 23.85 -38.93 -3.08
C PRO A 427 24.04 -39.13 -1.57
N ASP A 428 24.95 -39.98 -1.17
CA ASP A 428 25.30 -40.22 0.25
C ASP A 428 26.66 -39.57 0.53
N PRO A 429 26.85 -38.81 1.61
CA PRO A 429 28.14 -38.22 1.99
C PRO A 429 29.28 -39.22 2.13
N GLY A 430 28.98 -40.51 2.24
CA GLY A 430 29.97 -41.60 2.29
C GLY A 430 30.45 -42.08 0.92
N LEU A 431 29.80 -41.69 -0.17
CA LEU A 431 30.23 -42.00 -1.53
C LEU A 431 31.34 -41.03 -1.96
N THR A 432 32.43 -41.58 -2.43
CA THR A 432 33.55 -40.78 -2.92
C THR A 432 33.80 -41.05 -4.39
N GLU A 433 34.38 -40.08 -5.07
CA GLU A 433 34.72 -40.22 -6.49
C GLU A 433 35.64 -41.46 -6.72
N GLY A 434 35.28 -42.26 -7.72
CA GLY A 434 35.99 -43.50 -8.06
C GLY A 434 35.60 -44.73 -7.22
N MET A 435 34.68 -44.61 -6.25
CA MET A 435 34.21 -45.72 -5.42
C MET A 435 33.43 -46.71 -6.25
N GLU A 436 33.67 -48.01 -6.05
CA GLU A 436 32.89 -49.09 -6.68
C GLU A 436 31.54 -49.25 -6.01
N VAL A 437 30.47 -49.25 -6.82
CA VAL A 437 29.09 -49.36 -6.38
C VAL A 437 28.31 -50.40 -7.18
N MET A 438 27.31 -50.97 -6.58
CA MET A 438 26.31 -51.80 -7.29
C MET A 438 25.04 -50.95 -7.54
N VAL A 439 24.57 -51.02 -8.77
CA VAL A 439 23.33 -50.28 -9.15
C VAL A 439 22.11 -51.16 -8.80
N SER A 440 21.22 -50.61 -7.98
CA SER A 440 19.88 -51.15 -7.86
C SER A 440 18.98 -50.45 -8.87
N GLY A 441 18.34 -51.18 -9.79
CA GLY A 441 17.36 -50.61 -10.69
C GLY A 441 16.18 -50.05 -9.88
N SER A 442 15.85 -48.78 -10.10
CA SER A 442 14.60 -48.22 -9.58
C SER A 442 13.41 -48.96 -10.15
N GLN A 443 12.62 -49.63 -9.30
CA GLN A 443 11.27 -49.97 -9.67
C GLN A 443 10.49 -48.63 -9.78
N GLU A 444 10.09 -48.29 -11.00
CA GLU A 444 9.05 -47.28 -11.19
C GLU A 444 7.80 -47.75 -10.38
N GLY A 445 7.46 -46.94 -9.38
CA GLY A 445 6.21 -47.11 -8.64
C GLY A 445 5.02 -46.88 -9.58
N ARG A 446 4.21 -47.89 -9.67
CA ARG A 446 2.89 -47.86 -10.32
C ARG A 446 1.97 -46.86 -9.64
#